data_aeb48029e39e19956b98a36856debcc4
#
_entry.id   aeb48029e39e19956b98a36856debcc4
#
_cell.length_a   1.000
_cell.length_b   1.000
_cell.length_c   1.000
_cell.angle_alpha   90.00
_cell.angle_beta   90.00
_cell.angle_gamma   90.00
#
_symmetry.space_group_name_H-M   'P 1'
#
loop_
_entity.id
_entity.type
_entity.pdbx_description
1 polymer ?
#
loop_
_entity_poly.entity_id
_entity_poly.type
_entity_poly.pdbx_seq_one_letter_code
_entity_poly.pdbx_strand_id
1 'polypeptide(L)'
;MCFIFKVDNELKKEFLNGKPTNTAESDSFVLRSADEYEDIICKPIYNMNYIELKEMIVMQYNNSSVKTIVKNISILKTYVDFCVNRNVVLHGENRLAIFNIDDIKEFVNQNAFLNKYITKEQLREYQNILYNPQDQLFLELLFIGAKGRTIKNCTSEEIINLTIDDIDEKNNMLTLTQNDGKYRFLEVEPHTIELIKDVYEQEIYVENNGMETNNPRFSKPRELKINKVEHYIFRVPSKDKFLIFNNVLFNSRMKRIQDYLGNKHLTQTSIYFSGMLNMAMDIYEEKGEIQKDDLIKICVRYNYEIKYWYNIKSLFEQYLELYKKK
;
A
#
# COMPACT_ATOMS: atom_id res chain seq x y z
N MET A 1 38.21 -13.08 -4.73
CA MET A 1 37.93 -12.40 -6.01
C MET A 1 36.78 -13.18 -6.64
N CYS A 2 35.55 -12.79 -6.33
CA CYS A 2 34.36 -13.45 -6.86
C CYS A 2 34.25 -13.03 -8.34
N PHE A 3 34.44 -13.97 -9.26
CA PHE A 3 34.12 -13.74 -10.66
C PHE A 3 32.62 -13.41 -10.70
N ILE A 4 32.29 -12.19 -11.09
CA ILE A 4 30.94 -11.74 -11.33
C ILE A 4 30.40 -12.61 -12.49
N PHE A 5 29.79 -13.74 -12.16
CA PHE A 5 28.85 -14.37 -13.06
C PHE A 5 27.68 -13.38 -13.16
N LYS A 6 27.66 -12.56 -14.21
CA LYS A 6 26.43 -11.92 -14.64
C LYS A 6 25.47 -13.06 -14.98
N VAL A 7 24.66 -13.41 -13.99
CA VAL A 7 23.70 -14.47 -14.10
C VAL A 7 22.83 -14.16 -15.30
N ASP A 8 22.88 -15.03 -16.23
CA ASP A 8 22.09 -15.32 -17.43
C ASP A 8 20.99 -14.32 -17.81
N ASN A 9 21.38 -13.06 -17.97
CA ASN A 9 20.50 -12.02 -18.51
C ASN A 9 19.96 -12.38 -19.90
N GLU A 10 20.61 -13.30 -20.62
CA GLU A 10 20.18 -13.72 -21.95
C GLU A 10 19.01 -14.73 -21.86
N LEU A 11 19.08 -15.74 -21.00
CA LEU A 11 17.96 -16.68 -20.76
C LEU A 11 16.72 -15.99 -20.23
N LYS A 12 16.88 -15.03 -19.31
CA LYS A 12 15.76 -14.25 -18.81
C LYS A 12 15.13 -13.37 -19.89
N LYS A 13 15.95 -12.75 -20.74
CA LYS A 13 15.44 -12.00 -21.91
C LYS A 13 14.72 -12.91 -22.90
N GLU A 14 15.27 -14.08 -23.19
CA GLU A 14 14.66 -15.06 -24.07
C GLU A 14 13.30 -15.55 -23.51
N PHE A 15 13.24 -15.85 -22.22
CA PHE A 15 11.99 -16.21 -21.52
C PHE A 15 10.92 -15.13 -21.59
N LEU A 16 11.31 -13.86 -21.55
CA LEU A 16 10.38 -12.72 -21.64
C LEU A 16 9.99 -12.42 -23.09
N ASN A 17 10.81 -12.83 -24.06
CA ASN A 17 10.55 -12.57 -25.46
C ASN A 17 9.30 -13.32 -25.95
N GLY A 18 8.44 -12.63 -26.69
CA GLY A 18 7.18 -13.20 -27.20
C GLY A 18 6.01 -13.17 -26.21
N LYS A 19 6.20 -12.70 -24.98
CA LYS A 19 5.09 -12.46 -24.03
C LYS A 19 4.41 -11.12 -24.31
N PRO A 20 3.09 -11.00 -24.00
CA PRO A 20 2.42 -9.70 -24.02
C PRO A 20 3.14 -8.70 -23.11
N THR A 21 3.25 -7.44 -23.52
CA THR A 21 4.04 -6.39 -22.83
C THR A 21 3.78 -6.32 -21.33
N ASN A 22 2.52 -6.27 -20.91
CA ASN A 22 2.16 -6.20 -19.48
C ASN A 22 2.59 -7.45 -18.70
N THR A 23 2.56 -8.63 -19.33
CA THR A 23 3.02 -9.89 -18.73
C THR A 23 4.53 -9.90 -18.61
N ALA A 24 5.24 -9.53 -19.68
CA ALA A 24 6.69 -9.45 -19.69
C ALA A 24 7.22 -8.47 -18.62
N GLU A 25 6.57 -7.31 -18.45
CA GLU A 25 6.92 -6.35 -17.40
C GLU A 25 6.72 -6.93 -15.99
N SER A 26 5.57 -7.57 -15.74
CA SER A 26 5.31 -8.22 -14.45
C SER A 26 6.31 -9.33 -14.15
N ASP A 27 6.58 -10.18 -15.11
CA ASP A 27 7.51 -11.30 -14.97
C ASP A 27 8.96 -10.80 -14.82
N SER A 28 9.35 -9.75 -15.55
CA SER A 28 10.68 -9.15 -15.44
C SER A 28 10.94 -8.59 -14.03
N PHE A 29 9.91 -8.05 -13.37
CA PHE A 29 10.03 -7.57 -12.01
C PHE A 29 10.30 -8.71 -11.01
N VAL A 30 9.61 -9.84 -11.18
CA VAL A 30 9.83 -11.04 -10.35
C VAL A 30 11.20 -11.65 -10.59
N LEU A 31 11.65 -11.72 -11.83
CA LEU A 31 12.99 -12.23 -12.17
C LEU A 31 14.10 -11.34 -11.59
N ARG A 32 13.93 -10.01 -11.61
CA ARG A 32 14.88 -9.08 -10.99
C ARG A 32 14.99 -9.24 -9.48
N SER A 33 13.89 -9.53 -8.79
CA SER A 33 13.97 -9.81 -7.36
C SER A 33 14.75 -11.10 -7.06
N ALA A 34 14.73 -12.08 -7.97
CA ALA A 34 15.56 -13.27 -7.84
C ALA A 34 17.05 -12.96 -8.13
N ASP A 35 17.35 -12.03 -9.08
CA ASP A 35 18.73 -11.61 -9.41
C ASP A 35 19.49 -11.14 -8.16
N GLU A 36 18.83 -10.38 -7.27
CA GLU A 36 19.45 -9.88 -6.04
C GLU A 36 19.97 -11.02 -5.14
N TYR A 37 19.24 -12.11 -5.06
CA TYR A 37 19.66 -13.27 -4.27
C TYR A 37 20.67 -14.15 -5.04
N GLU A 38 20.49 -14.31 -6.35
CA GLU A 38 21.44 -15.01 -7.23
C GLU A 38 22.84 -14.37 -7.14
N ASP A 39 22.91 -13.03 -7.09
CA ASP A 39 24.16 -12.28 -6.93
C ASP A 39 24.81 -12.53 -5.56
N ILE A 40 24.01 -12.64 -4.49
CA ILE A 40 24.51 -12.89 -3.13
C ILE A 40 25.18 -14.26 -3.05
N ILE A 41 24.53 -15.31 -3.58
CA ILE A 41 25.04 -16.68 -3.49
C ILE A 41 25.86 -17.13 -4.71
N CYS A 42 26.02 -16.23 -5.70
CA CYS A 42 26.72 -16.50 -6.98
C CYS A 42 26.20 -17.75 -7.70
N LYS A 43 24.88 -17.94 -7.74
CA LYS A 43 24.24 -19.14 -8.27
C LYS A 43 22.88 -18.83 -8.90
N PRO A 44 22.61 -19.29 -10.14
CA PRO A 44 21.32 -19.04 -10.77
C PRO A 44 20.20 -19.83 -10.09
N ILE A 45 18.99 -19.26 -10.05
CA ILE A 45 17.82 -19.84 -9.38
C ILE A 45 17.51 -21.27 -9.82
N TYR A 46 17.69 -21.57 -11.09
CA TYR A 46 17.43 -22.90 -11.64
C TYR A 46 18.41 -24.00 -11.15
N ASN A 47 19.52 -23.61 -10.52
CA ASN A 47 20.50 -24.54 -9.91
C ASN A 47 20.48 -24.52 -8.38
N MET A 48 19.63 -23.70 -7.74
CA MET A 48 19.52 -23.63 -6.30
C MET A 48 18.95 -24.93 -5.70
N ASN A 49 19.40 -25.27 -4.51
CA ASN A 49 18.81 -26.35 -3.72
C ASN A 49 17.57 -25.85 -2.94
N TYR A 50 16.87 -26.74 -2.26
CA TYR A 50 15.66 -26.43 -1.49
C TYR A 50 15.88 -25.34 -0.43
N ILE A 51 16.99 -25.40 0.31
CA ILE A 51 17.30 -24.45 1.39
C ILE A 51 17.54 -23.06 0.81
N GLU A 52 18.34 -22.96 -0.25
CA GLU A 52 18.64 -21.71 -0.96
C GLU A 52 17.36 -21.09 -1.55
N LEU A 53 16.49 -21.91 -2.13
CA LEU A 53 15.19 -21.43 -2.65
C LEU A 53 14.27 -20.94 -1.55
N LYS A 54 14.21 -21.62 -0.41
CA LYS A 54 13.46 -21.19 0.76
C LYS A 54 13.97 -19.85 1.29
N GLU A 55 15.29 -19.72 1.47
CA GLU A 55 15.93 -18.49 1.93
C GLU A 55 15.65 -17.32 0.97
N MET A 56 15.75 -17.54 -0.34
CA MET A 56 15.38 -16.55 -1.36
C MET A 56 13.92 -16.11 -1.20
N ILE A 57 12.98 -17.05 -1.08
CA ILE A 57 11.56 -16.74 -0.92
C ILE A 57 11.33 -15.90 0.34
N VAL A 58 11.94 -16.28 1.47
CA VAL A 58 11.83 -15.54 2.72
C VAL A 58 12.46 -14.16 2.60
N MET A 59 13.66 -14.05 2.04
CA MET A 59 14.38 -12.78 1.92
C MET A 59 13.64 -11.79 1.02
N GLN A 60 13.15 -12.25 -0.12
CA GLN A 60 12.55 -11.38 -1.13
C GLN A 60 11.05 -11.10 -0.90
N TYR A 61 10.33 -12.04 -0.26
CA TYR A 61 8.87 -11.96 -0.24
C TYR A 61 8.23 -12.04 1.15
N ASN A 62 8.98 -12.10 2.26
CA ASN A 62 8.44 -12.26 3.62
C ASN A 62 7.40 -11.18 4.01
N ASN A 63 7.46 -10.01 3.38
CA ASN A 63 6.54 -8.89 3.63
C ASN A 63 5.37 -8.84 2.61
N SER A 64 5.26 -9.85 1.76
CA SER A 64 4.22 -9.93 0.73
C SER A 64 3.05 -10.78 1.20
N SER A 65 1.86 -10.57 0.59
CA SER A 65 0.72 -11.45 0.84
C SER A 65 0.98 -12.85 0.30
N VAL A 66 0.38 -13.88 0.92
CA VAL A 66 0.45 -15.27 0.42
C VAL A 66 0.11 -15.34 -1.07
N LYS A 67 -0.96 -14.66 -1.51
CA LYS A 67 -1.38 -14.59 -2.93
C LYS A 67 -0.28 -14.03 -3.83
N THR A 68 0.41 -12.98 -3.38
CA THR A 68 1.52 -12.39 -4.14
C THR A 68 2.70 -13.35 -4.23
N ILE A 69 3.05 -14.02 -3.14
CA ILE A 69 4.15 -14.99 -3.10
C ILE A 69 3.83 -16.18 -4.01
N VAL A 70 2.63 -16.75 -3.94
CA VAL A 70 2.18 -17.83 -4.81
C VAL A 70 2.28 -17.43 -6.28
N LYS A 71 1.82 -16.22 -6.63
CA LYS A 71 1.96 -15.69 -8.00
C LYS A 71 3.43 -15.60 -8.42
N ASN A 72 4.28 -15.01 -7.58
CA ASN A 72 5.70 -14.83 -7.91
C ASN A 72 6.42 -16.17 -8.05
N ILE A 73 6.17 -17.13 -7.13
CA ILE A 73 6.71 -18.48 -7.23
C ILE A 73 6.22 -19.18 -8.50
N SER A 74 4.95 -18.99 -8.91
CA SER A 74 4.45 -19.54 -10.17
C SER A 74 5.21 -19.01 -11.38
N ILE A 75 5.54 -17.72 -11.40
CA ILE A 75 6.36 -17.12 -12.47
C ILE A 75 7.76 -17.73 -12.47
N LEU A 76 8.37 -17.84 -11.29
CA LEU A 76 9.71 -18.45 -11.15
C LEU A 76 9.72 -19.93 -11.54
N LYS A 77 8.66 -20.69 -11.18
CA LYS A 77 8.48 -22.09 -11.64
C LYS A 77 8.48 -22.18 -13.15
N THR A 78 7.68 -21.32 -13.81
CA THR A 78 7.58 -21.27 -15.27
C THR A 78 8.94 -20.93 -15.92
N TYR A 79 9.70 -20.03 -15.31
CA TYR A 79 11.05 -19.71 -15.78
C TYR A 79 12.03 -20.89 -15.61
N VAL A 80 12.00 -21.58 -14.45
CA VAL A 80 12.86 -22.76 -14.23
C VAL A 80 12.47 -23.91 -15.16
N ASP A 81 11.17 -24.13 -15.43
CA ASP A 81 10.72 -25.10 -16.43
C ASP A 81 11.25 -24.77 -17.85
N PHE A 82 11.26 -23.48 -18.20
CA PHE A 82 11.89 -23.02 -19.44
C PHE A 82 13.39 -23.37 -19.46
N CYS A 83 14.12 -23.16 -18.35
CA CYS A 83 15.53 -23.52 -18.22
C CYS A 83 15.77 -25.03 -18.30
N VAL A 84 14.89 -25.86 -17.71
CA VAL A 84 14.92 -27.33 -17.83
C VAL A 84 14.80 -27.73 -19.30
N ASN A 85 13.83 -27.18 -20.02
CA ASN A 85 13.61 -27.46 -21.45
C ASN A 85 14.79 -27.01 -22.35
N ARG A 86 15.61 -26.10 -21.88
CA ARG A 86 16.86 -25.65 -22.53
C ARG A 86 18.08 -26.50 -22.13
N ASN A 87 17.90 -27.51 -21.27
CA ASN A 87 18.99 -28.38 -20.76
C ASN A 87 20.13 -27.60 -20.04
N VAL A 88 19.82 -26.46 -19.41
CA VAL A 88 20.81 -25.66 -18.66
C VAL A 88 20.79 -25.94 -17.16
N VAL A 89 19.79 -26.68 -16.67
CA VAL A 89 19.64 -27.04 -15.25
C VAL A 89 20.50 -28.24 -14.92
N LEU A 90 21.43 -28.08 -13.96
CA LEU A 90 22.40 -29.14 -13.61
C LEU A 90 21.76 -30.45 -13.15
N HIS A 91 20.57 -30.38 -12.54
CA HIS A 91 19.88 -31.54 -11.96
C HIS A 91 18.71 -32.02 -12.81
N GLY A 92 18.45 -31.38 -13.96
CA GLY A 92 17.40 -31.78 -14.90
C GLY A 92 15.96 -31.63 -14.42
N GLU A 93 15.73 -31.05 -13.25
CA GLU A 93 14.39 -30.90 -12.64
C GLU A 93 14.12 -29.50 -12.08
N ASN A 94 12.86 -29.13 -12.00
CA ASN A 94 12.40 -27.88 -11.39
C ASN A 94 12.19 -28.06 -9.88
N ARG A 95 13.16 -27.71 -9.05
CA ARG A 95 13.07 -27.82 -7.59
C ARG A 95 12.10 -26.87 -6.94
N LEU A 96 11.70 -25.77 -7.62
CA LEU A 96 10.62 -24.91 -7.13
C LEU A 96 9.26 -25.61 -7.12
N ALA A 97 9.09 -26.69 -7.91
CA ALA A 97 7.83 -27.44 -7.96
C ALA A 97 7.43 -28.06 -6.60
N ILE A 98 8.39 -28.30 -5.73
CA ILE A 98 8.19 -28.86 -4.39
C ILE A 98 7.35 -27.93 -3.48
N PHE A 99 7.47 -26.60 -3.62
CA PHE A 99 6.77 -25.67 -2.74
C PHE A 99 5.27 -25.65 -3.02
N ASN A 100 4.50 -26.07 -2.04
CA ASN A 100 3.04 -25.98 -2.03
C ASN A 100 2.57 -24.69 -1.32
N ILE A 101 1.24 -24.46 -1.28
CA ILE A 101 0.66 -23.25 -0.67
C ILE A 101 0.88 -23.23 0.85
N ASP A 102 0.90 -24.38 1.51
CA ASP A 102 1.04 -24.46 2.96
C ASP A 102 2.49 -24.17 3.38
N ASP A 103 3.47 -24.67 2.63
CA ASP A 103 4.89 -24.29 2.80
C ASP A 103 5.05 -22.77 2.67
N ILE A 104 4.37 -22.17 1.66
CA ILE A 104 4.43 -20.72 1.43
C ILE A 104 3.82 -19.93 2.60
N LYS A 105 2.72 -20.42 3.18
CA LYS A 105 2.11 -19.78 4.37
C LYS A 105 3.05 -19.77 5.58
N GLU A 106 3.87 -20.80 5.75
CA GLU A 106 4.88 -20.85 6.83
C GLU A 106 6.00 -19.83 6.62
N PHE A 107 6.32 -19.49 5.37
CA PHE A 107 7.38 -18.55 5.05
C PHE A 107 6.92 -17.08 5.17
N VAL A 108 5.61 -16.83 5.19
CA VAL A 108 5.06 -15.48 5.29
C VAL A 108 5.21 -14.98 6.72
N ASN A 109 5.81 -13.81 6.87
CA ASN A 109 5.76 -13.10 8.13
C ASN A 109 4.32 -12.62 8.40
N GLN A 110 3.55 -13.42 9.18
CA GLN A 110 2.16 -13.10 9.54
C GLN A 110 2.05 -11.74 10.23
N ASN A 111 3.07 -11.34 10.99
CA ASN A 111 3.14 -10.02 11.62
C ASN A 111 3.26 -8.89 10.58
N ALA A 112 3.97 -9.11 9.47
CA ALA A 112 4.06 -8.09 8.42
C ALA A 112 2.73 -7.85 7.73
N PHE A 113 1.90 -8.89 7.57
CA PHE A 113 0.54 -8.73 7.06
C PHE A 113 -0.32 -7.92 8.03
N LEU A 114 -0.29 -8.25 9.32
CA LEU A 114 -1.04 -7.53 10.35
C LEU A 114 -0.57 -6.08 10.52
N ASN A 115 0.75 -5.83 10.46
CA ASN A 115 1.31 -4.49 10.55
C ASN A 115 0.98 -3.58 9.34
N LYS A 116 0.52 -4.19 8.25
CA LYS A 116 0.08 -3.46 7.06
C LYS A 116 -1.28 -2.80 7.24
N TYR A 117 -2.14 -3.38 8.08
CA TYR A 117 -3.49 -2.89 8.32
C TYR A 117 -3.62 -2.41 9.75
N ILE A 118 -4.21 -1.22 9.90
CA ILE A 118 -4.38 -0.56 11.20
C ILE A 118 -5.83 -0.61 11.64
N THR A 119 -6.03 -0.69 12.95
CA THR A 119 -7.37 -0.53 13.55
C THR A 119 -7.73 0.95 13.70
N LYS A 120 -8.98 1.24 14.05
CA LYS A 120 -9.44 2.60 14.34
C LYS A 120 -8.68 3.22 15.53
N GLU A 121 -8.38 2.42 16.57
CA GLU A 121 -7.59 2.83 17.72
C GLU A 121 -6.15 3.20 17.30
N GLN A 122 -5.51 2.37 16.49
CA GLN A 122 -4.18 2.67 15.96
C GLN A 122 -4.18 3.90 15.05
N LEU A 123 -5.24 4.14 14.29
CA LEU A 123 -5.40 5.39 13.53
C LEU A 123 -5.37 6.59 14.48
N ARG A 124 -6.12 6.55 15.57
CA ARG A 124 -6.15 7.63 16.58
C ARG A 124 -4.79 7.81 17.26
N GLU A 125 -4.10 6.74 17.59
CA GLU A 125 -2.72 6.79 18.10
C GLU A 125 -1.78 7.48 17.11
N TYR A 126 -1.83 7.12 15.82
CA TYR A 126 -1.02 7.73 14.78
C TYR A 126 -1.35 9.21 14.58
N GLN A 127 -2.62 9.57 14.61
CA GLN A 127 -3.04 10.97 14.55
C GLN A 127 -2.46 11.78 15.71
N ASN A 128 -2.46 11.23 16.93
CA ASN A 128 -1.89 11.89 18.11
C ASN A 128 -0.36 12.07 18.05
N ILE A 129 0.35 11.21 17.32
CA ILE A 129 1.80 11.34 17.09
C ILE A 129 2.12 12.43 16.05
N LEU A 130 1.21 12.64 15.09
CA LEU A 130 1.42 13.61 14.00
C LEU A 130 1.15 15.03 14.48
N TYR A 131 2.14 15.91 14.28
CA TYR A 131 2.05 17.30 14.71
C TYR A 131 1.11 18.17 13.86
N ASN A 132 1.07 17.91 12.55
CA ASN A 132 0.31 18.74 11.61
C ASN A 132 -1.10 18.21 11.39
N PRO A 133 -2.15 19.02 11.61
CA PRO A 133 -3.54 18.62 11.34
C PRO A 133 -3.76 18.10 9.91
N GLN A 134 -3.08 18.66 8.89
CA GLN A 134 -3.18 18.14 7.53
C GLN A 134 -2.68 16.68 7.39
N ASP A 135 -1.69 16.25 8.17
CA ASP A 135 -1.17 14.89 8.12
C ASP A 135 -2.12 13.93 8.87
N GLN A 136 -2.76 14.41 9.96
CA GLN A 136 -3.79 13.68 10.68
C GLN A 136 -5.03 13.45 9.81
N LEU A 137 -5.54 14.52 9.18
CA LEU A 137 -6.69 14.44 8.27
C LEU A 137 -6.42 13.57 7.05
N PHE A 138 -5.20 13.55 6.57
CA PHE A 138 -4.79 12.70 5.45
C PHE A 138 -5.00 11.21 5.76
N LEU A 139 -4.61 10.76 6.96
CA LEU A 139 -4.85 9.39 7.39
C LEU A 139 -6.35 9.11 7.59
N GLU A 140 -7.06 10.06 8.20
CA GLU A 140 -8.50 9.96 8.46
C GLU A 140 -9.29 9.74 7.17
N LEU A 141 -9.11 10.63 6.19
CA LEU A 141 -9.86 10.57 4.94
C LEU A 141 -9.61 9.29 4.16
N LEU A 142 -8.36 8.81 4.13
CA LEU A 142 -8.06 7.51 3.51
C LEU A 142 -8.77 6.36 4.25
N PHE A 143 -8.76 6.38 5.56
CA PHE A 143 -9.35 5.32 6.38
C PHE A 143 -10.88 5.25 6.26
N ILE A 144 -11.55 6.39 6.20
CA ILE A 144 -13.01 6.44 6.02
C ILE A 144 -13.47 6.22 4.58
N GLY A 145 -12.53 6.13 3.63
CA GLY A 145 -12.79 5.74 2.25
C GLY A 145 -12.74 6.85 1.23
N ALA A 146 -12.28 8.07 1.57
CA ALA A 146 -12.05 9.12 0.59
C ALA A 146 -10.73 8.82 -0.16
N LYS A 147 -10.80 8.46 -1.42
CA LYS A 147 -9.62 8.14 -2.22
C LYS A 147 -9.79 8.53 -3.68
N GLY A 148 -10.88 8.17 -4.30
CA GLY A 148 -11.13 8.31 -5.72
C GLY A 148 -10.90 7.01 -6.51
N ARG A 149 -11.42 6.95 -7.71
CA ARG A 149 -11.22 5.82 -8.61
C ARG A 149 -9.80 5.81 -9.17
N THR A 150 -9.22 4.63 -9.25
CA THR A 150 -7.94 4.39 -9.91
C THR A 150 -8.12 4.54 -11.44
N ILE A 151 -8.10 5.76 -11.95
CA ILE A 151 -7.92 6.00 -13.38
C ILE A 151 -6.48 6.48 -13.55
N LYS A 152 -5.67 5.69 -14.26
CA LYS A 152 -4.29 5.99 -14.68
C LYS A 152 -3.60 7.09 -13.84
N ASN A 153 -2.98 6.70 -12.73
CA ASN A 153 -2.10 7.53 -11.90
C ASN A 153 -2.74 8.54 -10.93
N CYS A 154 -4.06 8.61 -10.78
CA CYS A 154 -4.68 9.46 -9.77
C CYS A 154 -5.40 8.64 -8.70
N THR A 155 -4.74 8.45 -7.56
CA THR A 155 -5.24 7.59 -6.48
C THR A 155 -5.92 8.35 -5.35
N SER A 156 -5.88 9.67 -5.33
CA SER A 156 -6.33 10.48 -4.19
C SER A 156 -7.09 11.74 -4.61
N GLU A 157 -7.73 11.70 -5.77
CA GLU A 157 -8.43 12.84 -6.35
C GLU A 157 -9.53 13.39 -5.45
N GLU A 158 -10.32 12.54 -4.78
CA GLU A 158 -11.37 12.96 -3.86
C GLU A 158 -10.82 13.76 -2.66
N ILE A 159 -9.60 13.45 -2.22
CA ILE A 159 -8.94 14.18 -1.13
C ILE A 159 -8.33 15.48 -1.64
N ILE A 160 -7.69 15.43 -2.80
CA ILE A 160 -7.02 16.60 -3.41
C ILE A 160 -8.04 17.68 -3.80
N ASN A 161 -9.20 17.25 -4.29
CA ASN A 161 -10.26 18.15 -4.74
C ASN A 161 -11.16 18.68 -3.62
N LEU A 162 -11.01 18.17 -2.39
CA LEU A 162 -11.86 18.53 -1.26
C LEU A 162 -11.71 20.02 -0.91
N THR A 163 -12.85 20.71 -0.88
CA THR A 163 -12.95 22.12 -0.53
C THR A 163 -13.80 22.32 0.72
N ILE A 164 -13.76 23.51 1.30
CA ILE A 164 -14.60 23.85 2.46
C ILE A 164 -16.11 23.85 2.11
N ASP A 165 -16.42 24.14 0.86
CA ASP A 165 -17.81 24.18 0.37
C ASP A 165 -18.43 22.77 0.19
N ASP A 166 -17.59 21.72 0.21
CA ASP A 166 -17.99 20.32 0.12
C ASP A 166 -18.46 19.72 1.46
N ILE A 167 -18.50 20.53 2.51
CA ILE A 167 -18.74 20.06 3.90
C ILE A 167 -20.12 20.47 4.37
N ASP A 168 -21.00 19.50 4.59
CA ASP A 168 -22.27 19.69 5.30
C ASP A 168 -22.09 19.32 6.78
N GLU A 169 -21.73 20.31 7.60
CA GLU A 169 -21.51 20.13 9.03
C GLU A 169 -22.75 19.65 9.76
N LYS A 170 -23.94 20.12 9.33
CA LYS A 170 -25.20 19.82 10.00
C LYS A 170 -25.57 18.34 9.90
N ASN A 171 -25.24 17.73 8.76
CA ASN A 171 -25.55 16.35 8.46
C ASN A 171 -24.33 15.42 8.58
N ASN A 172 -23.15 15.94 8.96
CA ASN A 172 -21.88 15.21 8.97
C ASN A 172 -21.59 14.52 7.63
N MET A 173 -21.70 15.26 6.53
CA MET A 173 -21.59 14.74 5.18
C MET A 173 -20.50 15.45 4.40
N LEU A 174 -19.72 14.71 3.63
CA LEU A 174 -18.75 15.23 2.66
C LEU A 174 -19.25 14.98 1.24
N THR A 175 -19.10 15.95 0.37
CA THR A 175 -19.24 15.79 -1.09
C THR A 175 -17.87 15.51 -1.67
N LEU A 176 -17.63 14.30 -2.14
CA LEU A 176 -16.34 13.87 -2.68
C LEU A 176 -16.38 13.90 -4.21
N THR A 177 -15.59 14.78 -4.82
CA THR A 177 -15.60 15.03 -6.27
C THR A 177 -14.34 14.42 -6.92
N GLN A 178 -14.54 13.68 -8.01
CA GLN A 178 -13.49 13.10 -8.84
C GLN A 178 -13.08 14.06 -9.97
N ASN A 179 -11.93 13.82 -10.60
CA ASN A 179 -11.43 14.65 -11.69
C ASN A 179 -12.31 14.63 -12.95
N ASP A 180 -13.15 13.60 -13.11
CA ASP A 180 -14.12 13.52 -14.22
C ASP A 180 -15.44 14.25 -13.90
N GLY A 181 -15.52 14.97 -12.79
CA GLY A 181 -16.69 15.71 -12.35
C GLY A 181 -17.76 14.87 -11.66
N LYS A 182 -17.56 13.54 -11.53
CA LYS A 182 -18.46 12.71 -10.74
C LYS A 182 -18.26 12.99 -9.26
N TYR A 183 -19.35 12.97 -8.51
CA TYR A 183 -19.32 13.16 -7.08
C TYR A 183 -20.13 12.08 -6.37
N ARG A 184 -19.84 11.93 -5.07
CA ARG A 184 -20.60 11.09 -4.16
C ARG A 184 -20.63 11.73 -2.77
N PHE A 185 -21.58 11.28 -1.98
CA PHE A 185 -21.69 11.69 -0.58
C PHE A 185 -21.06 10.64 0.32
N LEU A 186 -20.35 11.11 1.34
CA LEU A 186 -19.76 10.26 2.37
C LEU A 186 -20.17 10.78 3.75
N GLU A 187 -20.96 9.99 4.47
CA GLU A 187 -21.25 10.24 5.88
C GLU A 187 -20.00 10.00 6.73
N VAL A 188 -19.67 10.94 7.62
CA VAL A 188 -18.47 10.92 8.45
C VAL A 188 -18.80 11.15 9.92
N GLU A 189 -17.85 10.85 10.81
CA GLU A 189 -18.01 11.17 12.23
C GLU A 189 -17.82 12.67 12.47
N PRO A 190 -18.45 13.25 13.53
CA PRO A 190 -18.24 14.66 13.89
C PRO A 190 -16.76 15.02 14.05
N HIS A 191 -15.95 14.12 14.61
CA HIS A 191 -14.50 14.30 14.72
C HIS A 191 -13.80 14.58 13.37
N THR A 192 -14.25 13.95 12.27
CA THR A 192 -13.71 14.21 10.94
C THR A 192 -14.00 15.65 10.50
N ILE A 193 -15.19 16.16 10.79
CA ILE A 193 -15.57 17.55 10.49
C ILE A 193 -14.71 18.52 11.30
N GLU A 194 -14.50 18.27 12.59
CA GLU A 194 -13.64 19.09 13.45
C GLU A 194 -12.21 19.13 12.91
N LEU A 195 -11.65 17.96 12.55
CA LEU A 195 -10.31 17.88 12.01
C LEU A 195 -10.19 18.61 10.66
N ILE A 196 -11.22 18.60 9.81
CA ILE A 196 -11.23 19.37 8.56
C ILE A 196 -11.18 20.88 8.86
N LYS A 197 -11.92 21.35 9.87
CA LYS A 197 -11.87 22.77 10.28
C LYS A 197 -10.49 23.15 10.79
N ASP A 198 -9.87 22.35 11.63
CA ASP A 198 -8.52 22.57 12.13
C ASP A 198 -7.52 22.68 10.97
N VAL A 199 -7.65 21.83 9.96
CA VAL A 199 -6.83 21.87 8.75
C VAL A 199 -7.10 23.14 7.92
N TYR A 200 -8.35 23.54 7.79
CA TYR A 200 -8.72 24.75 7.05
C TYR A 200 -8.18 26.03 7.73
N GLU A 201 -8.13 26.05 9.05
CA GLU A 201 -7.58 27.15 9.83
C GLU A 201 -6.04 27.10 9.94
N GLN A 202 -5.42 25.95 9.67
CA GLN A 202 -3.98 25.78 9.79
C GLN A 202 -3.22 26.79 8.90
N GLU A 203 -2.37 27.62 9.50
CA GLU A 203 -1.55 28.63 8.79
C GLU A 203 -0.08 28.22 8.63
N ILE A 204 0.39 27.33 9.50
CA ILE A 204 1.80 26.90 9.56
C ILE A 204 1.88 25.39 9.47
N TYR A 205 2.77 24.90 8.61
CA TYR A 205 3.17 23.50 8.54
C TYR A 205 4.55 23.33 9.17
N VAL A 206 4.67 22.47 10.16
CA VAL A 206 5.94 22.21 10.85
C VAL A 206 6.63 21.00 10.22
N GLU A 207 7.82 21.23 9.66
CA GLU A 207 8.61 20.14 9.05
C GLU A 207 9.10 19.14 10.12
N ASN A 208 9.44 17.93 9.67
CA ASN A 208 9.96 16.85 10.50
C ASN A 208 9.05 16.47 11.70
N ASN A 209 7.75 16.67 11.56
CA ASN A 209 6.78 16.40 12.64
C ASN A 209 7.12 17.11 13.96
N GLY A 210 7.70 18.30 13.89
CA GLY A 210 8.13 19.06 15.07
C GLY A 210 9.40 18.56 15.75
N MET A 211 10.05 17.51 15.22
CA MET A 211 11.27 16.95 15.81
C MET A 211 12.53 17.64 15.33
N GLU A 212 13.51 17.75 16.22
CA GLU A 212 14.85 18.20 15.86
C GLU A 212 15.52 17.23 14.88
N THR A 213 16.35 17.75 14.01
CA THR A 213 17.11 16.95 13.06
C THR A 213 18.60 16.94 13.42
N ASN A 214 19.26 15.83 13.11
CA ASN A 214 20.72 15.73 13.23
C ASN A 214 21.47 16.55 12.17
N ASN A 215 20.76 17.35 11.36
CA ASN A 215 21.39 18.21 10.36
C ASN A 215 21.90 19.49 11.02
N PRO A 216 23.23 19.76 11.02
CA PRO A 216 23.81 20.94 11.65
C PRO A 216 23.26 22.29 11.13
N ARG A 217 22.71 22.28 9.90
CA ARG A 217 22.13 23.49 9.29
C ARG A 217 20.68 23.76 9.71
N PHE A 218 19.98 22.73 10.21
CA PHE A 218 18.55 22.78 10.53
C PHE A 218 18.26 21.97 11.80
N SER A 219 18.92 22.32 12.91
CA SER A 219 18.72 21.61 14.19
C SER A 219 17.29 21.74 14.71
N LYS A 220 16.63 22.87 14.43
CA LYS A 220 15.22 23.09 14.81
C LYS A 220 14.29 22.79 13.62
N PRO A 221 13.08 22.26 13.88
CA PRO A 221 12.08 22.07 12.85
C PRO A 221 11.72 23.45 12.23
N ARG A 222 11.61 23.48 10.89
CA ARG A 222 11.22 24.71 10.20
C ARG A 222 9.71 24.85 10.17
N GLU A 223 9.25 26.03 10.45
CA GLU A 223 7.88 26.44 10.27
C GLU A 223 7.70 27.01 8.86
N LEU A 224 6.85 26.40 8.08
CA LEU A 224 6.54 26.82 6.73
C LEU A 224 5.13 27.41 6.69
N LYS A 225 5.04 28.64 6.19
CA LYS A 225 3.72 29.27 6.01
C LYS A 225 2.94 28.52 4.91
N ILE A 226 1.70 28.17 5.21
CA ILE A 226 0.80 27.55 4.26
C ILE A 226 0.18 28.63 3.37
N ASN A 227 0.20 28.42 2.06
CA ASN A 227 -0.47 29.30 1.12
C ASN A 227 -1.97 29.12 1.21
N LYS A 228 -2.70 30.21 1.48
CA LYS A 228 -4.15 30.19 1.42
C LYS A 228 -4.57 30.20 -0.07
N VAL A 229 -4.79 29.03 -0.62
CA VAL A 229 -5.53 28.89 -1.88
C VAL A 229 -6.99 28.77 -1.47
N GLU A 230 -7.81 29.75 -1.88
CA GLU A 230 -9.21 29.83 -1.49
C GLU A 230 -9.92 28.50 -1.72
N HIS A 231 -10.72 28.10 -0.72
CA HIS A 231 -11.59 26.92 -0.68
C HIS A 231 -10.92 25.55 -0.47
N TYR A 232 -9.68 25.28 -0.92
CA TYR A 232 -9.06 23.95 -0.76
C TYR A 232 -8.66 23.64 0.68
N ILE A 233 -9.00 22.43 1.13
CA ILE A 233 -8.61 21.91 2.46
C ILE A 233 -7.11 21.59 2.48
N PHE A 234 -6.62 20.82 1.49
CA PHE A 234 -5.20 20.48 1.41
C PHE A 234 -4.42 21.55 0.66
N ARG A 235 -3.50 22.19 1.37
CA ARG A 235 -2.72 23.32 0.87
C ARG A 235 -1.23 23.04 1.02
N VAL A 236 -0.45 23.62 0.13
CA VAL A 236 1.00 23.40 0.08
C VAL A 236 1.72 24.45 0.92
N PRO A 237 2.61 24.04 1.85
CA PRO A 237 3.55 24.95 2.46
C PRO A 237 4.63 25.32 1.42
N SER A 238 4.52 26.49 0.82
CA SER A 238 5.44 26.96 -0.22
C SER A 238 5.59 28.47 -0.23
N LYS A 239 6.70 28.94 -0.75
CA LYS A 239 6.90 30.34 -1.09
C LYS A 239 6.14 30.74 -2.38
N ASP A 240 5.76 29.76 -3.19
CA ASP A 240 5.06 29.98 -4.46
C ASP A 240 3.54 30.02 -4.24
N LYS A 241 2.93 31.13 -4.68
CA LYS A 241 1.52 31.44 -4.43
C LYS A 241 0.49 30.53 -5.12
N PHE A 242 0.92 29.60 -5.98
CA PHE A 242 0.03 28.89 -6.92
C PHE A 242 0.16 27.36 -6.94
N LEU A 243 0.85 26.73 -5.98
CA LEU A 243 0.95 25.27 -5.97
C LEU A 243 -0.28 24.66 -5.30
N ILE A 244 -1.14 24.11 -6.13
CA ILE A 244 -2.23 23.22 -5.69
C ILE A 244 -1.63 21.88 -5.28
N PHE A 245 -2.15 21.30 -4.22
CA PHE A 245 -1.76 19.97 -3.76
C PHE A 245 -2.01 18.94 -4.88
N ASN A 246 -1.07 18.04 -5.11
CA ASN A 246 -1.14 17.06 -6.19
C ASN A 246 -0.65 15.68 -5.73
N ASN A 247 -0.83 14.65 -6.58
CA ASN A 247 -0.49 13.28 -6.25
C ASN A 247 1.00 13.05 -5.90
N VAL A 248 1.92 13.82 -6.51
CA VAL A 248 3.36 13.69 -6.23
C VAL A 248 3.64 14.18 -4.80
N LEU A 249 3.07 15.32 -4.42
CA LEU A 249 3.17 15.85 -3.07
C LEU A 249 2.48 14.94 -2.06
N PHE A 250 1.34 14.36 -2.45
CA PHE A 250 0.60 13.40 -1.66
C PHE A 250 1.44 12.16 -1.33
N ASN A 251 2.07 11.54 -2.34
CA ASN A 251 2.96 10.39 -2.16
C ASN A 251 4.20 10.73 -1.32
N SER A 252 4.80 11.91 -1.56
CA SER A 252 5.95 12.37 -0.78
C SER A 252 5.59 12.61 0.69
N ARG A 253 4.39 13.14 0.96
CA ARG A 253 3.88 13.33 2.32
C ARG A 253 3.63 12.00 3.00
N MET A 254 3.00 11.03 2.32
CA MET A 254 2.78 9.69 2.85
C MET A 254 4.08 9.01 3.27
N LYS A 255 5.13 9.15 2.46
CA LYS A 255 6.45 8.60 2.82
C LYS A 255 7.01 9.22 4.11
N ARG A 256 6.89 10.53 4.27
CA ARG A 256 7.32 11.21 5.52
C ARG A 256 6.50 10.74 6.73
N ILE A 257 5.19 10.58 6.58
CA ILE A 257 4.32 10.04 7.64
C ILE A 257 4.76 8.62 8.03
N GLN A 258 5.09 7.75 7.06
CA GLN A 258 5.65 6.43 7.34
C GLN A 258 6.91 6.51 8.21
N ASP A 259 7.82 7.43 7.87
CA ASP A 259 9.08 7.63 8.60
C ASP A 259 8.81 8.13 10.03
N TYR A 260 7.89 9.09 10.21
CA TYR A 260 7.52 9.61 11.53
C TYR A 260 6.85 8.58 12.43
N LEU A 261 6.03 7.72 11.87
CA LEU A 261 5.32 6.65 12.58
C LEU A 261 6.14 5.36 12.72
N GLY A 262 7.32 5.28 12.10
CA GLY A 262 8.15 4.07 12.10
C GLY A 262 7.47 2.87 11.41
N ASN A 263 6.43 3.11 10.60
CA ASN A 263 5.67 2.07 9.92
C ASN A 263 5.78 2.17 8.39
N LYS A 264 6.81 1.56 7.84
CA LYS A 264 7.07 1.52 6.38
C LYS A 264 5.99 0.77 5.56
N HIS A 265 5.12 0.01 6.20
CA HIS A 265 4.03 -0.73 5.55
C HIS A 265 2.74 0.09 5.43
N LEU A 266 2.69 1.24 6.09
CA LEU A 266 1.54 2.15 6.08
C LEU A 266 1.52 2.92 4.75
N THR A 267 0.76 2.45 3.79
CA THR A 267 0.58 3.10 2.47
C THR A 267 -0.84 3.64 2.35
N GLN A 268 -1.07 4.55 1.40
CA GLN A 268 -2.43 5.02 1.09
C GLN A 268 -3.40 3.84 0.87
N THR A 269 -2.95 2.84 0.12
CA THR A 269 -3.75 1.65 -0.16
C THR A 269 -3.98 0.81 1.09
N SER A 270 -2.96 0.64 1.95
CA SER A 270 -3.13 -0.15 3.18
C SER A 270 -4.08 0.54 4.16
N ILE A 271 -4.01 1.86 4.31
CA ILE A 271 -4.92 2.63 5.17
C ILE A 271 -6.37 2.53 4.66
N TYR A 272 -6.57 2.70 3.36
CA TYR A 272 -7.87 2.58 2.73
C TYR A 272 -8.48 1.17 2.92
N PHE A 273 -7.69 0.11 2.73
CA PHE A 273 -8.16 -1.25 3.03
C PHE A 273 -8.31 -1.52 4.53
N SER A 274 -7.55 -0.83 5.38
CA SER A 274 -7.75 -0.90 6.83
C SER A 274 -9.15 -0.44 7.22
N GLY A 275 -9.61 0.67 6.66
CA GLY A 275 -10.97 1.14 6.90
C GLY A 275 -12.03 0.14 6.45
N MET A 276 -11.87 -0.48 5.27
CA MET A 276 -12.77 -1.55 4.81
C MET A 276 -12.77 -2.75 5.76
N LEU A 277 -11.59 -3.15 6.25
CA LEU A 277 -11.45 -4.27 7.19
C LEU A 277 -12.07 -3.95 8.54
N ASN A 278 -11.89 -2.73 9.05
CA ASN A 278 -12.53 -2.31 10.30
C ASN A 278 -14.06 -2.34 10.15
N MET A 279 -14.62 -1.78 9.08
CA MET A 279 -16.06 -1.87 8.83
C MET A 279 -16.55 -3.33 8.70
N ALA A 280 -15.74 -4.20 8.10
CA ALA A 280 -16.06 -5.63 8.01
C ALA A 280 -16.01 -6.31 9.40
N MET A 281 -15.06 -5.93 10.26
CA MET A 281 -14.97 -6.42 11.64
C MET A 281 -16.16 -5.97 12.46
N ASP A 282 -16.55 -4.70 12.39
CA ASP A 282 -17.74 -4.17 13.10
C ASP A 282 -18.99 -4.97 12.72
N ILE A 283 -19.21 -5.23 11.43
CA ILE A 283 -20.34 -6.06 10.95
C ILE A 283 -20.23 -7.50 11.47
N TYR A 284 -19.03 -8.06 11.46
CA TYR A 284 -18.79 -9.43 11.93
C TYR A 284 -19.03 -9.55 13.45
N GLU A 285 -18.59 -8.58 14.23
CA GLU A 285 -18.80 -8.54 15.69
C GLU A 285 -20.29 -8.39 16.04
N GLU A 286 -21.04 -7.62 15.24
CA GLU A 286 -22.48 -7.45 15.43
C GLU A 286 -23.29 -8.72 15.05
N LYS A 287 -22.95 -9.36 13.92
CA LYS A 287 -23.77 -10.43 13.31
C LYS A 287 -23.23 -11.84 13.50
N GLY A 288 -21.94 -12.00 13.86
CA GLY A 288 -21.24 -13.29 13.92
C GLY A 288 -20.75 -13.80 12.55
N GLU A 289 -21.21 -13.19 11.45
CA GLU A 289 -20.82 -13.53 10.08
C GLU A 289 -20.83 -12.30 9.17
N ILE A 290 -20.17 -12.39 8.03
CA ILE A 290 -20.23 -11.36 7.00
C ILE A 290 -20.80 -11.96 5.72
N GLN A 291 -21.88 -11.37 5.21
CA GLN A 291 -22.57 -11.83 4.00
C GLN A 291 -22.14 -11.01 2.78
N LYS A 292 -22.48 -11.51 1.59
CA LYS A 292 -22.17 -10.83 0.33
C LYS A 292 -22.71 -9.40 0.28
N ASP A 293 -23.94 -9.19 0.77
CA ASP A 293 -24.59 -7.87 0.76
C ASP A 293 -23.87 -6.88 1.67
N ASP A 294 -23.31 -7.33 2.79
CA ASP A 294 -22.48 -6.51 3.67
C ASP A 294 -21.19 -6.08 2.96
N LEU A 295 -20.55 -7.01 2.25
CA LEU A 295 -19.36 -6.70 1.44
C LEU A 295 -19.66 -5.73 0.30
N ILE A 296 -20.84 -5.83 -0.31
CA ILE A 296 -21.29 -4.86 -1.32
C ILE A 296 -21.50 -3.48 -0.70
N LYS A 297 -22.07 -3.37 0.50
CA LYS A 297 -22.20 -2.09 1.23
C LYS A 297 -20.82 -1.46 1.49
N ILE A 298 -19.84 -2.27 1.90
CA ILE A 298 -18.46 -1.81 2.07
C ILE A 298 -17.91 -1.30 0.74
N CYS A 299 -18.09 -2.05 -0.38
CA CYS A 299 -17.66 -1.60 -1.70
C CYS A 299 -18.27 -0.25 -2.08
N VAL A 300 -19.58 -0.06 -1.86
CA VAL A 300 -20.28 1.19 -2.18
C VAL A 300 -19.73 2.36 -1.35
N ARG A 301 -19.61 2.18 -0.02
CA ARG A 301 -19.08 3.22 0.86
C ARG A 301 -17.68 3.68 0.45
N TYR A 302 -16.82 2.74 0.08
CA TYR A 302 -15.42 3.00 -0.28
C TYR A 302 -15.23 3.30 -1.78
N ASN A 303 -16.29 3.46 -2.58
CA ASN A 303 -16.19 3.63 -4.04
C ASN A 303 -15.30 2.55 -4.69
N TYR A 304 -15.36 1.34 -4.16
CA TYR A 304 -14.66 0.17 -4.69
C TYR A 304 -15.58 -0.56 -5.66
N GLU A 305 -15.05 -1.06 -6.79
CA GLU A 305 -15.90 -1.71 -7.79
C GLU A 305 -16.60 -2.95 -7.20
N ILE A 306 -17.93 -2.94 -7.20
CA ILE A 306 -18.78 -3.99 -6.59
C ILE A 306 -18.43 -5.37 -7.12
N LYS A 307 -18.07 -5.50 -8.41
CA LYS A 307 -17.68 -6.81 -8.99
C LYS A 307 -16.48 -7.46 -8.29
N TYR A 308 -15.68 -6.71 -7.54
CA TYR A 308 -14.51 -7.20 -6.80
C TYR A 308 -14.76 -7.42 -5.29
N TRP A 309 -16.04 -7.50 -4.85
CA TRP A 309 -16.40 -7.77 -3.45
C TRP A 309 -15.68 -8.99 -2.87
N TYR A 310 -15.41 -10.01 -3.68
CA TYR A 310 -14.72 -11.23 -3.28
C TYR A 310 -13.25 -10.98 -2.87
N ASN A 311 -12.62 -9.92 -3.35
CA ASN A 311 -11.27 -9.55 -2.90
C ASN A 311 -11.31 -9.06 -1.45
N ILE A 312 -12.35 -8.29 -1.07
CA ILE A 312 -12.54 -7.83 0.30
C ILE A 312 -12.83 -9.04 1.19
N LYS A 313 -13.68 -9.97 0.75
CA LYS A 313 -13.95 -11.22 1.46
C LYS A 313 -12.66 -11.99 1.77
N SER A 314 -11.88 -12.26 0.74
CA SER A 314 -10.62 -13.01 0.89
C SER A 314 -9.62 -12.30 1.83
N LEU A 315 -9.55 -10.97 1.75
CA LEU A 315 -8.69 -10.16 2.61
C LEU A 315 -9.18 -10.20 4.06
N PHE A 316 -10.49 -10.09 4.28
CA PHE A 316 -11.11 -10.15 5.59
C PHE A 316 -10.93 -11.54 6.25
N GLU A 317 -11.17 -12.62 5.51
CA GLU A 317 -10.96 -13.99 6.01
C GLU A 317 -9.52 -14.21 6.48
N GLN A 318 -8.53 -13.75 5.68
CA GLN A 318 -7.13 -13.81 6.05
C GLN A 318 -6.83 -12.95 7.30
N TYR A 319 -7.39 -11.74 7.36
CA TYR A 319 -7.21 -10.84 8.51
C TYR A 319 -7.81 -11.45 9.78
N LEU A 320 -9.02 -11.98 9.71
CA LEU A 320 -9.73 -12.60 10.82
C LEU A 320 -9.01 -13.85 11.35
N GLU A 321 -8.47 -14.68 10.45
CA GLU A 321 -7.68 -15.87 10.82
C GLU A 321 -6.45 -15.49 11.64
N LEU A 322 -5.76 -14.42 11.26
CA LEU A 322 -4.56 -13.95 11.94
C LEU A 322 -4.88 -13.17 13.23
N TYR A 323 -5.99 -12.44 13.23
CA TYR A 323 -6.45 -11.69 14.40
C TYR A 323 -6.85 -12.63 15.56
N LYS A 324 -7.52 -13.76 15.26
CA LYS A 324 -7.91 -14.77 16.25
C LYS A 324 -6.74 -15.57 16.85
N LYS A 325 -5.58 -15.51 16.21
CA LYS A 325 -4.36 -16.21 16.69
C LYS A 325 -3.48 -15.35 17.62
N LYS A 326 -3.78 -14.06 17.73
CA LYS A 326 -3.16 -13.15 18.69
C LYS A 326 -3.83 -13.23 20.04
#